data_258460b01bb40fb8edb94fcfae7d6cd3
#
_entry.id   258460b01bb40fb8edb94fcfae7d6cd3
#
_cell.length_a   1.000
_cell.length_b   1.000
_cell.length_c   1.000
_cell.angle_alpha   90.00
_cell.angle_beta   90.00
_cell.angle_gamma   90.00
#
_symmetry.space_group_name_H-M   'P 1'
#
loop_
_entity.id
_entity.type
_entity.pdbx_description
1 polymer ?
#
loop_
_entity_poly.entity_id
_entity_poly.type
_entity_poly.pdbx_seq_one_letter_code
_entity_poly.pdbx_strand_id
1 'polypeptide(L)'
;SSEDHGPTTQDRMARYNIESTPLAAAAAEKALAQANVTTAEITHLITCSCTGFHAPGVDIALMKSLGFAASTSRTHIGFMGCHGGFNALRVAKAYAEADPEATVLIVCVELCSLHFQYTDNPEQIVANSIFSDGAAAIVGRSTDYAQTSETARWQLSDQTSVILPETIDQMEWSIRS
;
A
#
# COMPACT_ATOMS: atom_id res chain seq x y z
N SER A 1 -38.82 -9.43 -2.80
CA SER A 1 -37.53 -9.86 -3.35
C SER A 1 -36.44 -9.30 -2.46
N SER A 2 -35.69 -10.16 -1.80
CA SER A 2 -34.45 -9.72 -1.15
C SER A 2 -33.50 -9.31 -2.28
N GLU A 3 -33.24 -8.03 -2.42
CA GLU A 3 -32.22 -7.55 -3.32
C GLU A 3 -30.89 -8.17 -2.85
N ASP A 4 -30.18 -8.82 -3.75
CA ASP A 4 -28.87 -9.35 -3.47
C ASP A 4 -27.87 -8.16 -3.49
N HIS A 5 -27.48 -7.72 -2.30
CA HIS A 5 -26.53 -6.63 -2.13
C HIS A 5 -25.06 -7.09 -2.18
N GLY A 6 -24.84 -8.36 -2.49
CA GLY A 6 -23.51 -8.97 -2.50
C GLY A 6 -22.97 -9.32 -1.11
N PRO A 7 -21.67 -9.65 -0.99
CA PRO A 7 -21.06 -10.06 0.26
C PRO A 7 -21.11 -8.96 1.33
N THR A 8 -21.22 -9.34 2.60
CA THR A 8 -21.17 -8.41 3.73
C THR A 8 -19.77 -7.79 3.88
N THR A 9 -19.66 -6.69 4.61
CA THR A 9 -18.35 -6.10 4.96
C THR A 9 -17.46 -7.11 5.69
N GLN A 10 -18.03 -7.93 6.56
CA GLN A 10 -17.31 -9.00 7.25
C GLN A 10 -16.70 -10.01 6.28
N ASP A 11 -17.47 -10.48 5.30
CA ASP A 11 -17.00 -11.44 4.29
C ASP A 11 -15.89 -10.85 3.42
N ARG A 12 -16.05 -9.58 3.00
CA ARG A 12 -15.06 -8.84 2.23
C ARG A 12 -13.74 -8.71 3.00
N MET A 13 -13.80 -8.36 4.28
CA MET A 13 -12.61 -8.22 5.14
C MET A 13 -11.96 -9.56 5.46
N ALA A 14 -12.74 -10.62 5.64
CA ALA A 14 -12.21 -11.98 5.76
C ALA A 14 -11.42 -12.39 4.50
N ARG A 15 -11.95 -12.08 3.32
CA ARG A 15 -11.28 -12.34 2.05
C ARG A 15 -10.02 -11.48 1.87
N TYR A 16 -10.11 -10.18 2.21
CA TYR A 16 -8.96 -9.28 2.18
C TYR A 16 -7.80 -9.83 3.03
N ASN A 17 -8.07 -10.29 4.23
CA ASN A 17 -7.06 -10.85 5.13
C ASN A 17 -6.32 -12.05 4.52
N ILE A 18 -7.01 -12.85 3.70
CA ILE A 18 -6.43 -14.03 3.04
C ILE A 18 -5.61 -13.63 1.82
N GLU A 19 -6.15 -12.75 0.96
CA GLU A 19 -5.62 -12.51 -0.39
C GLU A 19 -4.64 -11.34 -0.47
N SER A 20 -4.70 -10.37 0.44
CA SER A 20 -3.82 -9.20 0.40
C SER A 20 -2.36 -9.55 0.62
N THR A 21 -2.08 -10.47 1.54
CA THR A 21 -0.70 -10.84 1.89
C THR A 21 0.06 -11.52 0.75
N PRO A 22 -0.46 -12.56 0.07
CA PRO A 22 0.27 -13.17 -1.04
C PRO A 22 0.52 -12.18 -2.19
N LEU A 23 -0.43 -11.32 -2.50
CA LEU A 23 -0.28 -10.32 -3.54
C LEU A 23 0.79 -9.27 -3.16
N ALA A 24 0.75 -8.77 -1.93
CA ALA A 24 1.72 -7.84 -1.39
C ALA A 24 3.14 -8.45 -1.32
N ALA A 25 3.24 -9.71 -0.89
CA ALA A 25 4.50 -10.44 -0.80
C ALA A 25 5.15 -10.58 -2.19
N ALA A 26 4.38 -10.97 -3.20
CA ALA A 26 4.89 -11.10 -4.57
C ALA A 26 5.45 -9.76 -5.12
N ALA A 27 4.83 -8.63 -4.79
CA ALA A 27 5.34 -7.32 -5.15
C ALA A 27 6.63 -6.98 -4.37
N ALA A 28 6.65 -7.25 -3.07
CA ALA A 28 7.80 -7.02 -2.20
C ALA A 28 9.02 -7.83 -2.64
N GLU A 29 8.86 -9.12 -2.92
CA GLU A 29 9.93 -10.00 -3.41
C GLU A 29 10.55 -9.49 -4.71
N LYS A 30 9.72 -9.04 -5.66
CA LYS A 30 10.20 -8.46 -6.92
C LYS A 30 10.99 -7.16 -6.67
N ALA A 31 10.52 -6.28 -5.80
CA ALA A 31 11.21 -5.04 -5.48
C ALA A 31 12.55 -5.29 -4.79
N LEU A 32 12.59 -6.20 -3.83
CA LEU A 32 13.82 -6.63 -3.14
C LEU A 32 14.84 -7.21 -4.13
N ALA A 33 14.41 -8.13 -5.00
CA ALA A 33 15.27 -8.72 -6.02
C ALA A 33 15.81 -7.67 -7.00
N GLN A 34 14.97 -6.74 -7.47
CA GLN A 34 15.38 -5.66 -8.38
C GLN A 34 16.36 -4.68 -7.72
N ALA A 35 16.22 -4.44 -6.43
CA ALA A 35 17.12 -3.58 -5.66
C ALA A 35 18.40 -4.29 -5.20
N ASN A 36 18.48 -5.61 -5.38
CA ASN A 36 19.51 -6.47 -4.82
C ASN A 36 19.65 -6.31 -3.29
N VAL A 37 18.51 -6.35 -2.60
CA VAL A 37 18.37 -6.15 -1.15
C VAL A 37 17.68 -7.36 -0.54
N THR A 38 18.16 -7.81 0.60
CA THR A 38 17.55 -8.90 1.37
C THR A 38 16.58 -8.34 2.41
N THR A 39 15.68 -9.18 2.91
CA THR A 39 14.76 -8.80 4.01
C THR A 39 15.49 -8.43 5.30
N ALA A 40 16.68 -9.00 5.53
CA ALA A 40 17.51 -8.70 6.70
C ALA A 40 18.08 -7.26 6.68
N GLU A 41 18.21 -6.64 5.51
CA GLU A 41 18.69 -5.27 5.35
C GLU A 41 17.58 -4.23 5.51
N ILE A 42 16.31 -4.64 5.50
CA ILE A 42 15.18 -3.72 5.63
C ILE A 42 15.04 -3.27 7.08
N THR A 43 15.24 -1.98 7.31
CA THR A 43 15.08 -1.35 8.62
C THR A 43 13.64 -0.86 8.86
N HIS A 44 12.95 -0.46 7.79
CA HIS A 44 11.59 0.09 7.85
C HIS A 44 10.69 -0.53 6.79
N LEU A 45 9.54 -1.05 7.22
CA LEU A 45 8.45 -1.52 6.36
C LEU A 45 7.31 -0.53 6.42
N ILE A 46 6.94 0.04 5.28
CA ILE A 46 5.75 0.89 5.14
C ILE A 46 4.74 0.14 4.28
N THR A 47 3.55 -0.09 4.82
CA THR A 47 2.44 -0.66 4.07
C THR A 47 1.35 0.37 3.83
N CYS A 48 0.67 0.30 2.69
CA CYS A 48 -0.42 1.20 2.33
C CYS A 48 -1.59 0.41 1.74
N SER A 49 -2.80 0.66 2.24
CA SER A 49 -4.04 0.10 1.69
C SER A 49 -5.26 0.90 2.13
N CYS A 50 -6.25 0.99 1.23
CA CYS A 50 -7.56 1.57 1.51
C CYS A 50 -8.71 0.57 1.39
N THR A 51 -8.48 -0.62 0.84
CA THR A 51 -9.52 -1.61 0.51
C THR A 51 -9.74 -2.66 1.58
N GLY A 52 -8.97 -2.64 2.67
CA GLY A 52 -9.18 -3.54 3.78
C GLY A 52 -8.62 -3.03 5.09
N PHE A 53 -9.14 -3.57 6.18
CA PHE A 53 -8.71 -3.25 7.53
C PHE A 53 -8.87 -4.48 8.43
N HIS A 54 -7.80 -4.83 9.11
CA HIS A 54 -7.78 -5.86 10.16
C HIS A 54 -6.54 -5.66 11.03
N ALA A 55 -6.56 -6.23 12.22
CA ALA A 55 -5.42 -6.25 13.11
C ALA A 55 -5.26 -7.67 13.72
N PRO A 56 -4.05 -8.25 13.66
CA PRO A 56 -2.81 -7.75 13.06
C PRO A 56 -2.92 -7.54 11.56
N GLY A 57 -2.32 -6.46 11.01
CA GLY A 57 -2.47 -6.04 9.62
C GLY A 57 -1.56 -6.77 8.63
N VAL A 58 -1.65 -6.36 7.37
CA VAL A 58 -0.84 -6.88 6.27
C VAL A 58 0.67 -6.71 6.53
N ASP A 59 1.05 -5.68 7.29
CA ASP A 59 2.43 -5.43 7.72
C ASP A 59 2.98 -6.59 8.55
N ILE A 60 2.24 -7.06 9.56
CA ILE A 60 2.63 -8.22 10.38
C ILE A 60 2.64 -9.50 9.55
N ALA A 61 1.67 -9.67 8.67
CA ALA A 61 1.60 -10.83 7.79
C ALA A 61 2.82 -10.91 6.85
N LEU A 62 3.23 -9.77 6.27
CA LEU A 62 4.45 -9.67 5.45
C LEU A 62 5.71 -9.94 6.28
N MET A 63 5.83 -9.36 7.48
CA MET A 63 6.95 -9.62 8.38
C MET A 63 7.18 -11.11 8.59
N LYS A 64 6.08 -11.83 8.82
CA LYS A 64 6.11 -13.28 9.05
C LYS A 64 6.38 -14.08 7.78
N SER A 65 5.72 -13.75 6.66
CA SER A 65 5.81 -14.52 5.43
C SER A 65 7.17 -14.39 4.74
N LEU A 66 7.77 -13.21 4.79
CA LEU A 66 9.04 -12.90 4.12
C LEU A 66 10.26 -12.98 5.07
N GLY A 67 10.05 -13.22 6.36
CA GLY A 67 11.13 -13.42 7.33
C GLY A 67 11.92 -12.14 7.65
N PHE A 68 11.25 -11.00 7.80
CA PHE A 68 11.91 -9.77 8.25
C PHE A 68 12.43 -9.91 9.70
N ALA A 69 13.43 -9.12 10.04
CA ALA A 69 13.90 -9.02 11.42
C ALA A 69 12.80 -8.50 12.35
N ALA A 70 12.71 -9.06 13.56
CA ALA A 70 11.71 -8.62 14.55
C ALA A 70 11.88 -7.14 14.96
N SER A 71 13.07 -6.57 14.75
CA SER A 71 13.39 -5.17 14.99
C SER A 71 12.99 -4.23 13.86
N THR A 72 12.53 -4.75 12.69
CA THR A 72 12.11 -3.89 11.58
C THR A 72 10.95 -2.99 12.01
N SER A 73 11.16 -1.68 11.90
CA SER A 73 10.13 -0.68 12.21
C SER A 73 8.99 -0.75 11.19
N ARG A 74 7.75 -0.59 11.65
CA ARG A 74 6.57 -0.73 10.79
C ARG A 74 5.69 0.52 10.85
N THR A 75 5.21 0.94 9.69
CA THR A 75 4.21 2.01 9.55
C THR A 75 3.15 1.56 8.56
N HIS A 76 1.88 1.69 8.95
CA HIS A 76 0.77 1.46 8.04
C HIS A 76 0.06 2.77 7.70
N ILE A 77 -0.19 3.00 6.41
CA ILE A 77 -0.91 4.15 5.88
C ILE A 77 -2.24 3.65 5.34
N GLY A 78 -3.31 3.92 6.08
CA GLY A 78 -4.67 3.50 5.73
C GLY A 78 -5.56 4.67 5.39
N PHE A 79 -6.53 4.46 4.52
CA PHE A 79 -7.62 5.40 4.22
C PHE A 79 -7.18 6.81 3.78
N MET A 80 -6.05 6.89 3.08
CA MET A 80 -5.56 8.15 2.49
C MET A 80 -5.99 8.32 1.03
N GLY A 81 -6.85 7.44 0.51
CA GLY A 81 -7.25 7.41 -0.89
C GLY A 81 -6.11 7.02 -1.83
N CYS A 82 -6.31 7.24 -3.13
CA CYS A 82 -5.37 6.83 -4.19
C CYS A 82 -3.99 7.48 -4.08
N HIS A 83 -3.82 8.55 -3.29
CA HIS A 83 -2.52 9.19 -3.06
C HIS A 83 -1.75 8.61 -1.85
N GLY A 84 -2.25 7.55 -1.21
CA GLY A 84 -1.60 6.90 -0.06
C GLY A 84 -0.16 6.48 -0.35
N GLY A 85 0.14 6.03 -1.57
CA GLY A 85 1.50 5.73 -2.00
C GLY A 85 2.44 6.93 -1.97
N PHE A 86 1.97 8.14 -2.31
CA PHE A 86 2.77 9.37 -2.17
C PHE A 86 3.02 9.74 -0.71
N ASN A 87 2.06 9.47 0.18
CA ASN A 87 2.28 9.61 1.63
C ASN A 87 3.32 8.61 2.13
N ALA A 88 3.30 7.37 1.63
CA ALA A 88 4.31 6.37 1.94
C ALA A 88 5.72 6.82 1.49
N LEU A 89 5.85 7.38 0.29
CA LEU A 89 7.09 7.96 -0.19
C LEU A 89 7.60 9.12 0.68
N ARG A 90 6.68 9.97 1.18
CA ARG A 90 7.02 11.06 2.11
C ARG A 90 7.55 10.55 3.43
N VAL A 91 6.93 9.51 3.98
CA VAL A 91 7.38 8.87 5.22
C VAL A 91 8.73 8.19 5.01
N ALA A 92 8.91 7.47 3.90
CA ALA A 92 10.18 6.83 3.56
C ALA A 92 11.32 7.85 3.41
N LYS A 93 11.06 8.99 2.75
CA LYS A 93 12.01 10.09 2.64
C LYS A 93 12.43 10.60 4.02
N ALA A 94 11.46 10.83 4.92
CA ALA A 94 11.75 11.29 6.27
C ALA A 94 12.61 10.29 7.07
N TYR A 95 12.38 8.99 6.93
CA TYR A 95 13.24 7.97 7.54
C TYR A 95 14.65 7.99 6.98
N ALA A 96 14.81 8.06 5.66
CA ALA A 96 16.11 8.09 5.01
C ALA A 96 16.91 9.38 5.27
N GLU A 97 16.24 10.50 5.55
CA GLU A 97 16.85 11.76 5.95
C GLU A 97 17.26 11.75 7.43
N ALA A 98 16.49 11.08 8.28
CA ALA A 98 16.80 10.98 9.71
C ALA A 98 17.88 9.95 10.03
N ASP A 99 17.98 8.88 9.23
CA ASP A 99 18.95 7.81 9.37
C ASP A 99 19.54 7.44 7.99
N PRO A 100 20.79 7.81 7.72
CA PRO A 100 21.47 7.47 6.46
C PRO A 100 21.57 5.96 6.17
N GLU A 101 21.55 5.12 7.21
CA GLU A 101 21.59 3.66 7.09
C GLU A 101 20.20 3.05 6.86
N ALA A 102 19.13 3.86 6.89
CA ALA A 102 17.78 3.36 6.70
C ALA A 102 17.61 2.75 5.30
N THR A 103 17.12 1.52 5.28
CA THR A 103 16.63 0.85 4.09
C THR A 103 15.14 0.63 4.26
N VAL A 104 14.35 1.28 3.42
CA VAL A 104 12.89 1.33 3.54
C VAL A 104 12.25 0.52 2.43
N LEU A 105 11.39 -0.41 2.77
CA LEU A 105 10.50 -1.07 1.82
C LEU A 105 9.09 -0.49 1.95
N ILE A 106 8.55 0.03 0.85
CA ILE A 106 7.15 0.43 0.73
C ILE A 106 6.41 -0.66 -0.01
N VAL A 107 5.24 -1.05 0.49
CA VAL A 107 4.34 -2.00 -0.15
C VAL A 107 2.93 -1.43 -0.14
N CYS A 108 2.37 -1.20 -1.32
CA CYS A 108 0.97 -0.83 -1.50
C CYS A 108 0.21 -2.04 -2.03
N VAL A 109 -0.96 -2.33 -1.46
CA VAL A 109 -1.84 -3.42 -1.90
C VAL A 109 -3.28 -3.00 -1.85
N GLU A 110 -4.01 -3.23 -2.95
CA GLU A 110 -5.43 -2.95 -3.04
C GLU A 110 -6.17 -4.12 -3.65
N LEU A 111 -7.31 -4.47 -3.05
CA LEU A 111 -8.26 -5.48 -3.53
C LEU A 111 -9.61 -4.83 -3.81
N CYS A 112 -9.64 -4.00 -4.84
CA CYS A 112 -10.82 -3.22 -5.22
C CYS A 112 -12.00 -4.11 -5.63
N SER A 113 -11.73 -5.30 -6.19
CA SER A 113 -12.76 -6.26 -6.59
C SER A 113 -13.64 -6.70 -5.43
N LEU A 114 -13.12 -6.67 -4.18
CA LEU A 114 -13.91 -6.99 -2.99
C LEU A 114 -15.05 -6.00 -2.72
N HIS A 115 -14.94 -4.78 -3.26
CA HIS A 115 -15.91 -3.70 -3.06
C HIS A 115 -16.83 -3.49 -4.25
N PHE A 116 -16.81 -4.42 -5.20
CA PHE A 116 -17.77 -4.44 -6.31
C PHE A 116 -19.22 -4.44 -5.80
N GLN A 117 -20.05 -3.58 -6.37
CA GLN A 117 -21.44 -3.45 -5.98
C GLN A 117 -22.36 -3.79 -7.14
N TYR A 118 -23.41 -4.53 -6.84
CA TYR A 118 -24.50 -4.82 -7.77
C TYR A 118 -25.46 -3.63 -7.80
N THR A 119 -25.48 -2.88 -8.90
CA THR A 119 -26.24 -1.64 -8.98
C THR A 119 -26.49 -1.24 -10.42
N ASP A 120 -27.57 -0.50 -10.64
CA ASP A 120 -27.89 0.15 -11.92
C ASP A 120 -27.39 1.62 -11.95
N ASN A 121 -26.72 2.10 -10.91
CA ASN A 121 -26.17 3.44 -10.85
C ASN A 121 -25.00 3.56 -11.85
N PRO A 122 -25.07 4.47 -12.85
CA PRO A 122 -24.02 4.62 -13.87
C PRO A 122 -22.65 4.97 -13.30
N GLU A 123 -22.57 5.78 -12.25
CA GLU A 123 -21.31 6.16 -11.62
C GLU A 123 -20.63 4.97 -10.95
N GLN A 124 -21.42 4.15 -10.26
CA GLN A 124 -20.93 2.91 -9.65
C GLN A 124 -20.51 1.87 -10.69
N ILE A 125 -21.21 1.79 -11.82
CA ILE A 125 -20.82 0.91 -12.94
C ILE A 125 -19.47 1.35 -13.51
N VAL A 126 -19.26 2.65 -13.67
CA VAL A 126 -17.95 3.19 -14.09
C VAL A 126 -16.87 2.85 -13.06
N ALA A 127 -17.12 3.09 -11.78
CA ALA A 127 -16.18 2.73 -10.72
C ALA A 127 -15.84 1.24 -10.74
N ASN A 128 -16.83 0.36 -10.82
CA ASN A 128 -16.66 -1.08 -10.93
C ASN A 128 -15.79 -1.50 -12.15
N SER A 129 -15.78 -0.69 -13.20
CA SER A 129 -15.09 -1.00 -14.46
C SER A 129 -13.61 -0.57 -14.47
N ILE A 130 -13.25 0.46 -13.69
CA ILE A 130 -11.90 1.03 -13.71
C ILE A 130 -11.03 0.61 -12.51
N PHE A 131 -11.64 0.29 -11.36
CA PHE A 131 -10.89 -0.17 -10.20
C PHE A 131 -10.59 -1.67 -10.29
N SER A 132 -9.38 -2.08 -9.95
CA SER A 132 -8.95 -3.47 -9.96
C SER A 132 -7.99 -3.78 -8.83
N ASP A 133 -7.69 -5.07 -8.65
CA ASP A 133 -6.75 -5.54 -7.65
C ASP A 133 -5.30 -5.34 -8.11
N GLY A 134 -4.44 -5.03 -7.16
CA GLY A 134 -3.03 -4.89 -7.47
C GLY A 134 -2.16 -4.66 -6.25
N ALA A 135 -0.86 -4.91 -6.43
CA ALA A 135 0.15 -4.51 -5.47
C ALA A 135 1.39 -3.98 -6.18
N ALA A 136 2.03 -3.03 -5.52
CA ALA A 136 3.31 -2.46 -5.96
C ALA A 136 4.23 -2.30 -4.75
N ALA A 137 5.53 -2.47 -4.98
CA ALA A 137 6.53 -2.23 -3.95
C ALA A 137 7.75 -1.51 -4.50
N ILE A 138 8.43 -0.77 -3.61
CA ILE A 138 9.66 -0.05 -3.92
C ILE A 138 10.59 -0.09 -2.73
N VAL A 139 11.89 -0.24 -2.99
CA VAL A 139 12.95 -0.09 -1.99
C VAL A 139 13.58 1.29 -2.13
N GLY A 140 13.73 1.99 -1.01
CA GLY A 140 14.37 3.30 -0.92
C GLY A 140 15.50 3.33 0.10
N ARG A 141 16.52 4.14 -0.17
CA ARG A 141 17.66 4.41 0.73
C ARG A 141 18.03 5.89 0.63
N SER A 142 18.89 6.37 1.54
CA SER A 142 19.40 7.74 1.44
C SER A 142 20.20 7.96 0.15
N THR A 143 20.30 9.21 -0.31
CA THR A 143 21.05 9.58 -1.52
C THR A 143 22.54 9.33 -1.37
N ASP A 144 23.08 9.43 -0.16
CA ASP A 144 24.49 9.17 0.11
C ASP A 144 24.85 7.71 -0.17
N TYR A 145 23.96 6.80 0.17
CA TYR A 145 24.09 5.39 -0.17
C TYR A 145 23.86 5.12 -1.66
N ALA A 146 22.91 5.82 -2.27
CA ALA A 146 22.51 5.62 -3.67
C ALA A 146 23.61 6.04 -4.66
N GLN A 147 24.49 6.97 -4.31
CA GLN A 147 25.62 7.37 -5.17
C GLN A 147 26.61 6.23 -5.43
N THR A 148 26.61 5.20 -4.60
CA THR A 148 27.44 4.01 -4.76
C THR A 148 26.70 2.82 -5.38
N SER A 149 25.40 2.97 -5.69
CA SER A 149 24.55 1.89 -6.17
C SER A 149 24.28 2.00 -7.68
N GLU A 150 24.67 0.98 -8.42
CA GLU A 150 24.36 0.85 -9.86
C GLU A 150 22.86 0.58 -10.15
N THR A 151 22.09 0.23 -9.12
CA THR A 151 20.66 -0.13 -9.24
C THR A 151 19.72 1.05 -8.97
N ALA A 152 20.19 2.15 -8.40
CA ALA A 152 19.37 3.34 -8.15
C ALA A 152 18.92 3.97 -9.47
N ARG A 153 17.60 4.01 -9.71
CA ARG A 153 17.01 4.53 -10.96
C ARG A 153 16.29 5.86 -10.80
N TRP A 154 15.88 6.18 -9.58
CA TRP A 154 15.06 7.36 -9.27
C TRP A 154 15.54 8.01 -8.00
N GLN A 155 15.54 9.33 -8.00
CA GLN A 155 15.78 10.13 -6.81
C GLN A 155 14.50 10.90 -6.46
N LEU A 156 14.07 10.77 -5.20
CA LEU A 156 12.95 11.55 -4.67
C LEU A 156 13.49 12.87 -4.14
N SER A 157 13.30 13.97 -4.89
CA SER A 157 13.77 15.31 -4.52
C SER A 157 12.74 16.03 -3.65
N ASP A 158 11.78 16.71 -4.26
CA ASP A 158 10.78 17.52 -3.59
C ASP A 158 9.41 16.87 -3.60
N GLN A 159 8.64 17.17 -2.57
CA GLN A 159 7.27 16.71 -2.43
C GLN A 159 6.39 17.88 -1.99
N THR A 160 5.24 17.99 -2.62
CA THR A 160 4.21 18.92 -2.20
C THR A 160 2.87 18.22 -2.05
N SER A 161 2.03 18.77 -1.21
CA SER A 161 0.66 18.29 -1.01
C SER A 161 -0.26 19.49 -0.93
N VAL A 162 -1.39 19.41 -1.62
CA VAL A 162 -2.41 20.45 -1.61
C VAL A 162 -3.79 19.81 -1.54
N ILE A 163 -4.67 20.40 -0.77
CA ILE A 163 -6.10 20.09 -0.77
C ILE A 163 -6.78 21.14 -1.61
N LEU A 164 -7.48 20.71 -2.65
CA LEU A 164 -8.28 21.62 -3.47
C LEU A 164 -9.55 21.98 -2.70
N PRO A 165 -9.83 23.27 -2.47
CA PRO A 165 -11.06 23.68 -1.82
C PRO A 165 -12.31 23.22 -2.61
N GLU A 166 -13.39 22.94 -1.90
CA GLU A 166 -14.72 22.63 -2.48
C GLU A 166 -14.74 21.41 -3.41
N THR A 167 -13.83 20.44 -3.20
CA THR A 167 -13.78 19.20 -4.01
C THR A 167 -14.05 17.93 -3.22
N ILE A 168 -14.50 18.04 -1.97
CA ILE A 168 -14.70 16.89 -1.08
C ILE A 168 -15.71 15.89 -1.63
N ASP A 169 -16.70 16.37 -2.38
CA ASP A 169 -17.77 15.55 -2.95
C ASP A 169 -17.44 14.99 -4.35
N GLN A 170 -16.25 15.28 -4.89
CA GLN A 170 -15.87 14.85 -6.24
C GLN A 170 -15.51 13.37 -6.30
N MET A 171 -15.00 12.83 -5.20
CA MET A 171 -14.69 11.40 -5.05
C MET A 171 -14.81 11.00 -3.59
N GLU A 172 -15.80 10.18 -3.29
CA GLU A 172 -16.05 9.66 -1.96
C GLU A 172 -15.95 8.13 -1.97
N TRP A 173 -15.33 7.59 -0.93
CA TRP A 173 -15.36 6.16 -0.63
C TRP A 173 -15.76 5.96 0.83
N SER A 174 -16.87 5.26 1.03
CA SER A 174 -17.39 5.00 2.37
C SER A 174 -17.72 3.53 2.56
N ILE A 175 -17.45 3.02 3.77
CA ILE A 175 -17.83 1.67 4.15
C ILE A 175 -19.33 1.66 4.46
N ARG A 176 -20.06 0.80 3.77
CA ARG A 176 -21.50 0.58 4.00
C ARG A 176 -21.74 -0.88 4.36
N SER A 177 -22.77 -1.10 5.16
CA SER A 177 -23.24 -2.45 5.51
C SER A 177 -24.03 -3.09 4.38
#